data_4cb5d603981fb3c3d2e200f1b365d44f
#
_entry.id   4cb5d603981fb3c3d2e200f1b365d44f
#
_cell.length_a   1.000
_cell.length_b   1.000
_cell.length_c   1.000
_cell.angle_alpha   90.00
_cell.angle_beta   90.00
_cell.angle_gamma   90.00
#
_symmetry.space_group_name_H-M   'P 1'
#
loop_
_entity.id
_entity.type
_entity.pdbx_description
1 polymer ?
#
loop_
_entity_poly.entity_id
_entity_poly.type
_entity_poly.pdbx_seq_one_letter_code
_entity_poly.pdbx_strand_id
1 'polypeptide(L)'
;MVIKAQFKIVLSALGRLSLSLLCVAALAAQASANPYLARPGEQPITIRIATCAVSGGFVHLYTALDYGLFDKYALRMEHIYIRGSGPSLAALAADEIQFLYCAADATMPGLATGIDAKLVAAPLVKLPYVLVTRKEIRRLEDLKGKALGVTRPGDLSARLSRAVLKKFNLTDEVFIRPIGGSQNERFQAMAANVVQGIVVPPPLDVRAKNEGYNVIYRLIDLDLPFIYSSVHASLRSLREKPEVVQRVVAAFAETIHFVEKNPEKAQGAIGKAMRLKDEEALRVSYNVFAKEIIDRRMTVPRAAVADAVELVRAGGTQVRRKPEEIYDNSFVNNLEKSGFFKELWGGELPK
;
A
#
# COMPACT_ATOMS: atom_id res chain seq x y z
N MET A 1 24.54 49.59 54.28
CA MET A 1 23.32 49.67 53.41
C MET A 1 23.54 49.20 51.98
N VAL A 2 24.75 49.19 51.45
CA VAL A 2 25.10 48.84 50.07
C VAL A 2 25.06 47.32 49.78
N ILE A 3 25.45 46.48 50.73
CA ILE A 3 25.54 45.00 50.52
C ILE A 3 24.15 44.33 50.37
N LYS A 4 23.10 44.81 50.98
CA LYS A 4 21.71 44.26 50.83
C LYS A 4 21.08 44.53 49.48
N ALA A 5 21.49 45.61 48.76
CA ALA A 5 20.95 45.96 47.45
C ALA A 5 21.56 45.06 46.34
N GLN A 6 22.82 44.74 46.42
CA GLN A 6 23.48 43.85 45.42
C GLN A 6 22.97 42.41 45.48
N PHE A 7 22.66 41.88 46.69
CA PHE A 7 22.09 40.52 46.84
C PHE A 7 20.68 40.39 46.22
N LYS A 8 19.83 41.43 46.25
CA LYS A 8 18.51 41.41 45.62
C LYS A 8 18.55 41.45 44.11
N ILE A 9 19.54 42.12 43.53
CA ILE A 9 19.74 42.20 42.07
C ILE A 9 20.21 40.88 41.49
N VAL A 10 21.13 40.18 42.20
CA VAL A 10 21.65 38.85 41.79
C VAL A 10 20.56 37.79 41.88
N LEU A 11 19.70 37.76 42.92
CA LEU A 11 18.57 36.83 43.03
C LEU A 11 17.51 37.06 41.95
N SER A 12 17.24 38.33 41.57
CA SER A 12 16.28 38.64 40.53
C SER A 12 16.76 38.29 39.11
N ALA A 13 18.12 38.38 38.88
CA ALA A 13 18.72 37.97 37.62
C ALA A 13 18.75 36.46 37.44
N LEU A 14 19.09 35.71 38.53
CA LEU A 14 19.04 34.24 38.52
C LEU A 14 17.62 33.69 38.37
N GLY A 15 16.59 34.33 38.96
CA GLY A 15 15.19 33.96 38.79
C GLY A 15 14.67 34.21 37.38
N ARG A 16 15.13 35.26 36.71
CA ARG A 16 14.76 35.54 35.30
C ARG A 16 15.49 34.62 34.31
N LEU A 17 16.75 34.23 34.60
CA LEU A 17 17.47 33.25 33.77
C LEU A 17 16.85 31.84 33.88
N SER A 18 16.44 31.39 35.07
CA SER A 18 15.79 30.10 35.23
C SER A 18 14.41 30.05 34.60
N LEU A 19 13.64 31.14 34.63
CA LEU A 19 12.32 31.20 33.99
C LEU A 19 12.45 31.21 32.45
N SER A 20 13.43 31.89 31.89
CA SER A 20 13.71 31.89 30.45
C SER A 20 14.22 30.53 29.95
N LEU A 21 15.05 29.82 30.73
CA LEU A 21 15.48 28.45 30.39
C LEU A 21 14.30 27.45 30.44
N LEU A 22 13.38 27.58 31.40
CA LEU A 22 12.16 26.76 31.48
C LEU A 22 11.22 27.05 30.28
N CYS A 23 11.05 28.30 29.88
CA CYS A 23 10.25 28.64 28.70
C CYS A 23 10.88 28.14 27.38
N VAL A 24 12.21 28.19 27.24
CA VAL A 24 12.91 27.67 26.06
C VAL A 24 12.86 26.14 26.03
N ALA A 25 12.98 25.47 27.18
CA ALA A 25 12.81 24.02 27.27
C ALA A 25 11.37 23.58 26.98
N ALA A 26 10.35 24.35 27.43
CA ALA A 26 8.95 24.07 27.11
C ALA A 26 8.61 24.30 25.63
N LEU A 27 9.21 25.32 24.98
CA LEU A 27 9.10 25.52 23.55
C LEU A 27 9.84 24.46 22.72
N ALA A 28 11.00 23.99 23.18
CA ALA A 28 11.74 22.90 22.54
C ALA A 28 11.02 21.55 22.68
N ALA A 29 10.32 21.30 23.81
CA ALA A 29 9.50 20.11 24.00
C ALA A 29 8.23 20.11 23.11
N GLN A 30 7.72 21.28 22.71
CA GLN A 30 6.60 21.38 21.77
C GLN A 30 7.01 21.19 20.30
N ALA A 31 8.28 21.31 19.96
CA ALA A 31 8.78 21.17 18.58
C ALA A 31 8.89 19.73 18.09
N SER A 32 8.62 18.75 18.93
CA SER A 32 8.73 17.31 18.64
C SER A 32 7.35 16.59 18.57
N ALA A 33 6.25 17.31 18.69
CA ALA A 33 4.93 16.69 18.59
C ALA A 33 4.53 16.52 17.12
N ASN A 34 4.13 15.30 16.74
CA ASN A 34 3.57 14.98 15.43
C ASN A 34 2.49 16.04 15.06
N PRO A 35 2.72 16.88 14.02
CA PRO A 35 1.85 18.01 13.71
C PRO A 35 0.47 17.59 13.16
N TYR A 36 0.30 16.31 12.87
CA TYR A 36 -0.92 15.75 12.27
C TYR A 36 -1.88 15.14 13.28
N LEU A 37 -1.47 15.03 14.56
CA LEU A 37 -2.34 14.51 15.62
C LEU A 37 -3.53 15.43 15.89
N ALA A 38 -4.60 14.84 16.39
CA ALA A 38 -5.76 15.57 16.90
C ALA A 38 -5.35 16.57 17.97
N ARG A 39 -5.94 17.77 17.95
CA ARG A 39 -5.79 18.75 19.01
C ARG A 39 -6.67 18.38 20.20
N PRO A 40 -6.32 18.76 21.43
CA PRO A 40 -7.17 18.55 22.59
C PRO A 40 -8.59 19.10 22.34
N GLY A 41 -9.62 18.24 22.49
CA GLY A 41 -11.02 18.61 22.27
C GLY A 41 -11.49 18.66 20.82
N GLU A 42 -10.62 18.34 19.85
CA GLU A 42 -11.00 18.29 18.43
C GLU A 42 -11.99 17.15 18.18
N GLN A 43 -13.11 17.47 17.53
CA GLN A 43 -14.12 16.47 17.19
C GLN A 43 -13.67 15.65 15.97
N PRO A 44 -13.84 14.31 16.00
CA PRO A 44 -13.46 13.47 14.88
C PRO A 44 -14.30 13.76 13.62
N ILE A 45 -13.62 13.80 12.48
CA ILE A 45 -14.25 13.90 11.15
C ILE A 45 -14.56 12.49 10.67
N THR A 46 -15.81 12.22 10.29
CA THR A 46 -16.20 10.94 9.68
C THR A 46 -15.72 10.89 8.23
N ILE A 47 -14.96 9.85 7.89
CA ILE A 47 -14.36 9.59 6.59
C ILE A 47 -14.74 8.18 6.14
N ARG A 48 -15.23 8.06 4.91
CA ARG A 48 -15.47 6.76 4.27
C ARG A 48 -14.30 6.37 3.40
N ILE A 49 -13.73 5.18 3.68
CA ILE A 49 -12.69 4.55 2.86
C ILE A 49 -13.20 3.23 2.32
N ALA A 50 -13.08 3.00 1.02
CA ALA A 50 -13.43 1.71 0.46
C ALA A 50 -12.20 0.84 0.18
N THR A 51 -12.44 -0.49 0.10
CA THR A 51 -11.54 -1.44 -0.56
C THR A 51 -12.24 -2.08 -1.75
N CYS A 52 -11.51 -2.31 -2.85
CA CYS A 52 -12.07 -2.88 -4.09
C CYS A 52 -12.01 -4.41 -4.15
N ALA A 53 -11.38 -5.04 -3.17
CA ALA A 53 -11.21 -6.48 -3.02
C ALA A 53 -11.04 -6.85 -1.53
N VAL A 54 -10.93 -8.15 -1.24
CA VAL A 54 -10.42 -8.67 0.04
C VAL A 54 -9.04 -9.26 -0.24
N SER A 55 -8.00 -8.74 0.41
CA SER A 55 -6.61 -9.10 0.14
C SER A 55 -5.73 -8.89 1.37
N GLY A 56 -4.74 -9.77 1.58
CA GLY A 56 -3.68 -9.55 2.58
C GLY A 56 -2.88 -8.27 2.34
N GLY A 57 -2.84 -7.77 1.10
CA GLY A 57 -2.22 -6.49 0.75
C GLY A 57 -2.91 -5.25 1.34
N PHE A 58 -4.06 -5.42 2.00
CA PHE A 58 -4.74 -4.35 2.74
C PHE A 58 -4.50 -4.43 4.25
N VAL A 59 -3.48 -5.18 4.69
CA VAL A 59 -3.12 -5.38 6.10
C VAL A 59 -3.02 -4.07 6.88
N HIS A 60 -2.46 -3.01 6.28
CA HIS A 60 -2.32 -1.72 6.94
C HIS A 60 -3.68 -1.10 7.27
N LEU A 61 -4.63 -1.09 6.32
CA LEU A 61 -5.99 -0.60 6.58
C LEU A 61 -6.71 -1.46 7.63
N TYR A 62 -6.67 -2.79 7.48
CA TYR A 62 -7.34 -3.69 8.44
C TYR A 62 -6.80 -3.52 9.86
N THR A 63 -5.48 -3.42 10.00
CA THR A 63 -4.84 -3.20 11.31
C THR A 63 -5.21 -1.83 11.87
N ALA A 64 -5.19 -0.77 11.05
CA ALA A 64 -5.56 0.56 11.51
C ALA A 64 -7.01 0.63 12.02
N LEU A 65 -7.94 -0.05 11.34
CA LEU A 65 -9.35 -0.15 11.75
C LEU A 65 -9.52 -0.95 13.05
N ASP A 66 -8.87 -2.11 13.14
CA ASP A 66 -9.02 -3.00 14.31
C ASP A 66 -8.42 -2.42 15.60
N TYR A 67 -7.42 -1.53 15.48
CA TYR A 67 -6.71 -0.93 16.61
C TYR A 67 -6.91 0.58 16.75
N GLY A 68 -7.87 1.18 16.04
CA GLY A 68 -8.24 2.59 16.18
C GLY A 68 -7.12 3.58 15.87
N LEU A 69 -6.20 3.25 14.93
CA LEU A 69 -5.04 4.11 14.68
C LEU A 69 -5.40 5.43 14.00
N PHE A 70 -6.56 5.51 13.37
CA PHE A 70 -7.07 6.76 12.79
C PHE A 70 -7.59 7.75 13.85
N ASP A 71 -8.02 7.26 15.01
CA ASP A 71 -8.65 8.09 16.05
C ASP A 71 -7.68 9.16 16.60
N LYS A 72 -6.37 8.84 16.66
CA LYS A 72 -5.32 9.78 17.06
C LYS A 72 -5.22 11.02 16.16
N TYR A 73 -5.74 10.92 14.95
CA TYR A 73 -5.71 11.96 13.92
C TYR A 73 -7.06 12.70 13.80
N ALA A 74 -7.95 12.55 14.80
CA ALA A 74 -9.35 13.01 14.76
C ALA A 74 -10.09 12.51 13.50
N LEU A 75 -9.87 11.26 13.10
CA LEU A 75 -10.53 10.62 11.96
C LEU A 75 -11.36 9.44 12.44
N ARG A 76 -12.68 9.50 12.27
CA ARG A 76 -13.57 8.35 12.42
C ARG A 76 -13.69 7.65 11.07
N MET A 77 -12.99 6.52 10.91
CA MET A 77 -12.92 5.82 9.62
C MET A 77 -14.05 4.79 9.49
N GLU A 78 -14.92 4.97 8.47
CA GLU A 78 -15.94 4.00 8.06
C GLU A 78 -15.42 3.21 6.86
N HIS A 79 -15.24 1.89 7.02
CA HIS A 79 -14.77 1.02 5.95
C HIS A 79 -15.92 0.42 5.16
N ILE A 80 -15.87 0.53 3.84
CA ILE A 80 -16.87 0.00 2.90
C ILE A 80 -16.19 -0.94 1.92
N TYR A 81 -16.72 -2.15 1.75
CA TYR A 81 -16.27 -3.04 0.69
C TYR A 81 -17.12 -2.83 -0.56
N ILE A 82 -16.49 -2.36 -1.65
CA ILE A 82 -17.12 -2.19 -2.97
C ILE A 82 -16.44 -3.13 -3.95
N ARG A 83 -17.12 -4.19 -4.38
CA ARG A 83 -16.53 -5.20 -5.26
C ARG A 83 -16.17 -4.62 -6.63
N GLY A 84 -14.86 -4.63 -6.93
CA GLY A 84 -14.32 -4.20 -8.22
C GLY A 84 -13.82 -2.76 -8.24
N SER A 85 -12.76 -2.50 -9.02
CA SER A 85 -12.11 -1.19 -9.12
C SER A 85 -12.97 -0.12 -9.81
N GLY A 86 -13.72 -0.50 -10.84
CA GLY A 86 -14.60 0.43 -11.58
C GLY A 86 -15.69 1.06 -10.70
N PRO A 87 -16.55 0.25 -10.05
CA PRO A 87 -17.55 0.76 -9.10
C PRO A 87 -16.93 1.56 -7.95
N SER A 88 -15.78 1.11 -7.42
CA SER A 88 -15.07 1.82 -6.33
C SER A 88 -14.58 3.20 -6.77
N LEU A 89 -14.03 3.32 -7.98
CA LEU A 89 -13.61 4.61 -8.55
C LEU A 89 -14.81 5.53 -8.84
N ALA A 90 -15.93 4.98 -9.29
CA ALA A 90 -17.15 5.75 -9.52
C ALA A 90 -17.67 6.35 -8.20
N ALA A 91 -17.73 5.55 -7.13
CA ALA A 91 -18.11 6.01 -5.79
C ALA A 91 -17.14 7.08 -5.24
N LEU A 92 -15.84 6.95 -5.52
CA LEU A 92 -14.83 7.93 -5.14
C LEU A 92 -15.00 9.25 -5.91
N ALA A 93 -15.26 9.19 -7.22
CA ALA A 93 -15.50 10.37 -8.06
C ALA A 93 -16.80 11.09 -7.69
N ALA A 94 -17.83 10.34 -7.26
CA ALA A 94 -19.10 10.88 -6.78
C ALA A 94 -19.03 11.41 -5.33
N ASP A 95 -17.86 11.30 -4.64
CA ASP A 95 -17.66 11.64 -3.24
C ASP A 95 -18.56 10.86 -2.25
N GLU A 96 -19.09 9.72 -2.69
CA GLU A 96 -19.79 8.77 -1.82
C GLU A 96 -18.81 8.13 -0.80
N ILE A 97 -17.54 8.00 -1.22
CA ILE A 97 -16.38 7.70 -0.37
C ILE A 97 -15.32 8.78 -0.62
N GLN A 98 -14.52 9.13 0.41
CA GLN A 98 -13.46 10.13 0.29
C GLN A 98 -12.12 9.50 -0.07
N PHE A 99 -11.92 8.23 0.30
CA PHE A 99 -10.70 7.47 0.02
C PHE A 99 -11.02 6.08 -0.53
N LEU A 100 -10.07 5.57 -1.32
CA LEU A 100 -10.11 4.20 -1.82
C LEU A 100 -8.73 3.55 -1.61
N TYR A 101 -8.68 2.39 -0.96
CA TYR A 101 -7.48 1.58 -0.84
C TYR A 101 -7.60 0.37 -1.76
N CYS A 102 -6.91 0.42 -2.89
CA CYS A 102 -7.07 -0.55 -3.98
C CYS A 102 -5.75 -0.75 -4.74
N ALA A 103 -5.68 -1.80 -5.55
CA ALA A 103 -4.57 -2.04 -6.45
C ALA A 103 -4.51 -0.97 -7.56
N ALA A 104 -3.35 -0.35 -7.76
CA ALA A 104 -3.22 0.73 -8.74
C ALA A 104 -3.37 0.24 -10.17
N ASP A 105 -2.90 -0.95 -10.51
CA ASP A 105 -3.08 -1.53 -11.85
C ASP A 105 -4.56 -1.71 -12.22
N ALA A 106 -5.39 -2.08 -11.25
CA ALA A 106 -6.83 -2.24 -11.45
C ALA A 106 -7.58 -0.90 -11.59
N THR A 107 -7.08 0.17 -10.98
CA THR A 107 -7.68 1.51 -11.04
C THR A 107 -7.12 2.37 -12.16
N MET A 108 -5.95 2.03 -12.69
CA MET A 108 -5.23 2.84 -13.70
C MET A 108 -6.07 3.14 -14.95
N PRO A 109 -6.86 2.20 -15.53
CA PRO A 109 -7.69 2.54 -16.68
C PRO A 109 -8.64 3.72 -16.42
N GLY A 110 -9.30 3.73 -15.26
CA GLY A 110 -10.18 4.84 -14.88
C GLY A 110 -9.44 6.15 -14.63
N LEU A 111 -8.30 6.08 -13.90
CA LEU A 111 -7.49 7.27 -13.63
C LEU A 111 -6.91 7.88 -14.90
N ALA A 112 -6.40 7.05 -15.81
CA ALA A 112 -5.81 7.49 -17.08
C ALA A 112 -6.86 8.09 -18.04
N THR A 113 -8.12 7.66 -17.94
CA THR A 113 -9.24 8.23 -18.74
C THR A 113 -9.86 9.47 -18.14
N GLY A 114 -9.44 9.89 -16.93
CA GLY A 114 -9.83 11.19 -16.38
C GLY A 114 -10.79 11.14 -15.19
N ILE A 115 -10.97 10.00 -14.52
CA ILE A 115 -11.78 9.94 -13.29
C ILE A 115 -11.19 10.87 -12.22
N ASP A 116 -12.05 11.61 -11.53
CA ASP A 116 -11.71 12.67 -10.56
C ASP A 116 -11.13 12.11 -9.24
N ALA A 117 -9.96 11.50 -9.34
CA ALA A 117 -9.18 10.97 -8.22
C ALA A 117 -7.68 11.03 -8.53
N LYS A 118 -6.84 10.95 -7.46
CA LYS A 118 -5.38 10.77 -7.53
C LYS A 118 -4.89 9.76 -6.51
N LEU A 119 -3.75 9.13 -6.81
CA LEU A 119 -2.97 8.38 -5.83
C LEU A 119 -2.26 9.37 -4.90
N VAL A 120 -2.39 9.21 -3.59
CA VAL A 120 -1.75 10.09 -2.59
C VAL A 120 -0.70 9.38 -1.75
N ALA A 121 -0.70 8.05 -1.77
CA ALA A 121 0.32 7.20 -1.14
C ALA A 121 0.32 5.80 -1.78
N ALA A 122 1.50 5.17 -1.84
CA ALA A 122 1.68 3.82 -2.36
C ALA A 122 2.50 2.97 -1.37
N PRO A 123 1.90 2.39 -0.34
CA PRO A 123 2.65 1.61 0.64
C PRO A 123 3.22 0.30 0.10
N LEU A 124 2.65 -0.30 -0.94
CA LEU A 124 3.13 -1.57 -1.50
C LEU A 124 3.51 -1.41 -2.97
N VAL A 125 4.82 -1.47 -3.27
CA VAL A 125 5.37 -1.03 -4.57
C VAL A 125 6.17 -2.10 -5.33
N LYS A 126 6.06 -3.38 -4.92
CA LYS A 126 6.71 -4.50 -5.61
C LYS A 126 5.69 -5.58 -5.96
N LEU A 127 6.12 -6.56 -6.77
CA LEU A 127 5.29 -7.66 -7.24
C LEU A 127 5.27 -8.82 -6.22
N PRO A 128 4.16 -9.07 -5.49
CA PRO A 128 4.07 -10.19 -4.53
C PRO A 128 3.73 -11.52 -5.20
N TYR A 129 3.84 -11.61 -6.52
CA TYR A 129 3.40 -12.77 -7.27
C TYR A 129 4.48 -13.85 -7.35
N VAL A 130 4.03 -15.09 -7.50
CA VAL A 130 4.89 -16.25 -7.76
C VAL A 130 4.37 -17.02 -8.97
N LEU A 131 5.27 -17.71 -9.68
CA LEU A 131 4.92 -18.69 -10.70
C LEU A 131 4.78 -20.05 -10.04
N VAL A 132 3.55 -20.54 -9.99
CA VAL A 132 3.21 -21.87 -9.52
C VAL A 132 3.06 -22.81 -10.72
N THR A 133 3.56 -24.02 -10.57
CA THR A 133 3.52 -25.05 -11.63
C THR A 133 3.10 -26.41 -11.09
N ARG A 134 2.71 -27.29 -11.98
CA ARG A 134 2.40 -28.67 -11.67
C ARG A 134 3.63 -29.41 -11.13
N LYS A 135 3.42 -30.54 -10.44
CA LYS A 135 4.44 -31.32 -9.69
C LYS A 135 5.61 -31.78 -10.56
N GLU A 136 5.36 -32.09 -11.83
CA GLU A 136 6.35 -32.54 -12.80
C GLU A 136 7.23 -31.40 -13.36
N ILE A 137 6.84 -30.14 -13.18
CA ILE A 137 7.57 -28.96 -13.66
C ILE A 137 8.28 -28.31 -12.48
N ARG A 138 9.60 -28.48 -12.41
CA ARG A 138 10.41 -28.04 -11.27
C ARG A 138 11.28 -26.82 -11.55
N ARG A 139 11.47 -26.47 -12.81
CA ARG A 139 12.27 -25.33 -13.27
C ARG A 139 11.65 -24.73 -14.53
N LEU A 140 12.09 -23.54 -14.88
CA LEU A 140 11.50 -22.75 -15.98
C LEU A 140 11.63 -23.45 -17.34
N GLU A 141 12.74 -24.16 -17.58
CA GLU A 141 12.99 -24.87 -18.82
C GLU A 141 12.01 -26.02 -19.06
N ASP A 142 11.46 -26.61 -17.99
CA ASP A 142 10.45 -27.69 -18.07
C ASP A 142 9.10 -27.17 -18.63
N LEU A 143 8.93 -25.86 -18.75
CA LEU A 143 7.76 -25.23 -19.35
C LEU A 143 7.76 -25.26 -20.90
N LYS A 144 8.86 -25.61 -21.56
CA LYS A 144 8.91 -25.69 -23.03
C LYS A 144 7.83 -26.61 -23.57
N GLY A 145 7.07 -26.11 -24.57
CA GLY A 145 5.91 -26.82 -25.13
C GLY A 145 4.69 -26.89 -24.22
N LYS A 146 4.68 -26.19 -23.08
CA LYS A 146 3.59 -26.15 -22.09
C LYS A 146 2.82 -24.84 -22.14
N ALA A 147 1.75 -24.75 -21.33
CA ALA A 147 0.92 -23.56 -21.26
C ALA A 147 0.86 -22.95 -19.86
N LEU A 148 0.98 -21.62 -19.78
CA LEU A 148 0.64 -20.82 -18.60
C LEU A 148 -0.79 -20.30 -18.70
N GLY A 149 -1.58 -20.54 -17.66
CA GLY A 149 -2.96 -20.08 -17.54
C GLY A 149 -3.05 -18.63 -17.11
N VAL A 150 -3.81 -17.82 -17.86
CA VAL A 150 -4.01 -16.39 -17.59
C VAL A 150 -5.50 -16.05 -17.61
N THR A 151 -5.89 -14.90 -17.08
CA THR A 151 -7.29 -14.45 -17.10
C THR A 151 -7.69 -14.11 -18.54
N ARG A 152 -7.05 -13.10 -19.13
CA ARG A 152 -7.23 -12.67 -20.53
C ARG A 152 -5.90 -12.19 -21.09
N PRO A 153 -5.74 -12.09 -22.42
CA PRO A 153 -4.47 -11.73 -23.04
C PRO A 153 -3.87 -10.38 -22.59
N GLY A 154 -4.69 -9.38 -22.28
CA GLY A 154 -4.27 -8.04 -21.83
C GLY A 154 -4.20 -7.85 -20.31
N ASP A 155 -4.67 -8.81 -19.52
CA ASP A 155 -4.75 -8.68 -18.06
C ASP A 155 -3.38 -8.83 -17.38
N LEU A 156 -3.29 -8.41 -16.10
CA LEU A 156 -2.07 -8.47 -15.29
C LEU A 156 -1.42 -9.87 -15.30
N SER A 157 -2.21 -10.94 -15.14
CA SER A 157 -1.68 -12.32 -15.14
C SER A 157 -0.96 -12.69 -16.43
N ALA A 158 -1.46 -12.26 -17.60
CA ALA A 158 -0.84 -12.47 -18.88
C ALA A 158 0.45 -11.65 -19.04
N ARG A 159 0.41 -10.40 -18.60
CA ARG A 159 1.56 -9.50 -18.61
C ARG A 159 2.70 -10.03 -17.75
N LEU A 160 2.40 -10.44 -16.51
CA LEU A 160 3.38 -10.99 -15.60
C LEU A 160 3.96 -12.32 -16.10
N SER A 161 3.12 -13.20 -16.66
CA SER A 161 3.58 -14.44 -17.28
C SER A 161 4.55 -14.15 -18.44
N ARG A 162 4.21 -13.23 -19.35
CA ARG A 162 5.10 -12.82 -20.45
C ARG A 162 6.40 -12.20 -19.96
N ALA A 163 6.35 -11.39 -18.89
CA ALA A 163 7.56 -10.80 -18.32
C ALA A 163 8.53 -11.86 -17.80
N VAL A 164 8.02 -12.91 -17.12
CA VAL A 164 8.83 -14.05 -16.71
C VAL A 164 9.41 -14.76 -17.93
N LEU A 165 8.57 -15.12 -18.91
CA LEU A 165 9.02 -15.83 -20.12
C LEU A 165 10.07 -15.04 -20.90
N LYS A 166 9.90 -13.71 -21.02
CA LYS A 166 10.87 -12.83 -21.68
C LYS A 166 12.21 -12.83 -20.95
N LYS A 167 12.22 -12.72 -19.62
CA LYS A 167 13.45 -12.73 -18.81
C LYS A 167 14.29 -13.99 -19.02
N PHE A 168 13.62 -15.12 -19.24
CA PHE A 168 14.27 -16.44 -19.41
C PHE A 168 14.33 -16.93 -20.86
N ASN A 169 14.04 -16.06 -21.86
CA ASN A 169 14.05 -16.37 -23.28
C ASN A 169 13.13 -17.55 -23.68
N LEU A 170 11.96 -17.66 -23.03
CA LEU A 170 10.98 -18.72 -23.25
C LEU A 170 9.70 -18.25 -23.96
N THR A 171 9.69 -17.02 -24.49
CA THR A 171 8.49 -16.36 -25.06
C THR A 171 7.86 -17.18 -26.18
N ASP A 172 8.66 -17.76 -27.05
CA ASP A 172 8.21 -18.52 -28.22
C ASP A 172 8.06 -20.02 -27.94
N GLU A 173 8.50 -20.48 -26.76
CA GLU A 173 8.51 -21.88 -26.39
C GLU A 173 7.38 -22.27 -25.42
N VAL A 174 6.68 -21.26 -24.81
CA VAL A 174 5.62 -21.46 -23.81
C VAL A 174 4.34 -20.74 -24.23
N PHE A 175 3.24 -21.50 -24.24
CA PHE A 175 1.95 -20.93 -24.65
C PHE A 175 1.28 -20.13 -23.52
N ILE A 176 0.65 -19.02 -23.87
CA ILE A 176 -0.22 -18.27 -22.95
C ILE A 176 -1.67 -18.65 -23.26
N ARG A 177 -2.33 -19.34 -22.32
CA ARG A 177 -3.71 -19.82 -22.50
C ARG A 177 -4.70 -19.01 -21.65
N PRO A 178 -5.64 -18.28 -22.25
CA PRO A 178 -6.73 -17.65 -21.52
C PRO A 178 -7.66 -18.71 -20.91
N ILE A 179 -7.84 -18.61 -19.58
CA ILE A 179 -8.76 -19.47 -18.81
C ILE A 179 -9.99 -18.69 -18.36
N GLY A 180 -9.86 -17.36 -18.25
CA GLY A 180 -10.87 -16.50 -17.63
C GLY A 180 -10.84 -16.59 -16.11
N GLY A 181 -11.92 -16.08 -15.48
CA GLY A 181 -12.20 -16.23 -14.06
C GLY A 181 -11.18 -15.62 -13.08
N SER A 182 -11.33 -16.02 -11.84
CA SER A 182 -10.47 -15.63 -10.72
C SER A 182 -9.16 -16.44 -10.68
N GLN A 183 -8.26 -16.05 -9.80
CA GLN A 183 -7.04 -16.82 -9.53
C GLN A 183 -7.33 -18.25 -9.03
N ASN A 184 -8.43 -18.45 -8.29
CA ASN A 184 -8.83 -19.78 -7.84
C ASN A 184 -9.28 -20.66 -9.01
N GLU A 185 -10.01 -20.12 -9.98
CA GLU A 185 -10.43 -20.86 -11.18
C GLU A 185 -9.22 -21.23 -12.06
N ARG A 186 -8.23 -20.35 -12.20
CA ARG A 186 -6.98 -20.68 -12.87
C ARG A 186 -6.19 -21.76 -12.12
N PHE A 187 -6.22 -21.73 -10.78
CA PHE A 187 -5.61 -22.79 -9.95
C PHE A 187 -6.29 -24.14 -10.21
N GLN A 188 -7.62 -24.18 -10.24
CA GLN A 188 -8.37 -25.40 -10.59
C GLN A 188 -8.05 -25.91 -12.00
N ALA A 189 -7.92 -25.01 -12.98
CA ALA A 189 -7.52 -25.38 -14.34
C ALA A 189 -6.10 -26.00 -14.38
N MET A 190 -5.17 -25.48 -13.57
CA MET A 190 -3.84 -26.09 -13.42
C MET A 190 -3.93 -27.47 -12.73
N ALA A 191 -4.72 -27.59 -11.67
CA ALA A 191 -4.95 -28.86 -10.99
C ALA A 191 -5.53 -29.93 -11.95
N ALA A 192 -6.48 -29.52 -12.80
CA ALA A 192 -7.07 -30.35 -13.83
C ALA A 192 -6.19 -30.59 -15.08
N ASN A 193 -4.94 -30.15 -15.09
CA ASN A 193 -3.99 -30.27 -16.20
C ASN A 193 -4.41 -29.57 -17.51
N VAL A 194 -5.29 -28.57 -17.45
CA VAL A 194 -5.65 -27.74 -18.60
C VAL A 194 -4.50 -26.80 -18.97
N VAL A 195 -3.77 -26.33 -17.95
CA VAL A 195 -2.53 -25.54 -18.04
C VAL A 195 -1.51 -26.08 -17.07
N GLN A 196 -0.23 -25.80 -17.27
CA GLN A 196 0.84 -26.39 -16.47
C GLN A 196 1.43 -25.42 -15.46
N GLY A 197 1.08 -24.13 -15.54
CA GLY A 197 1.47 -23.14 -14.54
C GLY A 197 0.58 -21.91 -14.56
N ILE A 198 0.63 -21.15 -13.47
CA ILE A 198 -0.13 -19.91 -13.28
C ILE A 198 0.69 -18.92 -12.44
N VAL A 199 0.46 -17.63 -12.64
CA VAL A 199 1.00 -16.57 -11.76
C VAL A 199 -0.08 -16.17 -10.74
N VAL A 200 0.26 -16.25 -9.46
CA VAL A 200 -0.67 -15.99 -8.33
C VAL A 200 0.01 -15.23 -7.20
N PRO A 201 -0.73 -14.42 -6.41
CA PRO A 201 -0.23 -13.79 -5.19
C PRO A 201 -0.45 -14.70 -3.96
N PRO A 202 0.19 -14.41 -2.81
CA PRO A 202 -0.15 -15.02 -1.53
C PRO A 202 -1.63 -14.77 -1.14
N PRO A 203 -2.26 -15.71 -0.41
CA PRO A 203 -1.69 -16.94 0.16
C PRO A 203 -1.85 -18.19 -0.75
N LEU A 204 -2.16 -18.01 -2.03
CA LEU A 204 -2.43 -19.13 -2.92
C LEU A 204 -1.17 -19.98 -3.22
N ASP A 205 0.01 -19.36 -3.06
CA ASP A 205 1.30 -20.07 -3.11
C ASP A 205 1.48 -21.08 -1.96
N VAL A 206 0.99 -20.73 -0.74
CA VAL A 206 1.01 -21.65 0.41
C VAL A 206 0.11 -22.85 0.13
N ARG A 207 -1.12 -22.59 -0.33
CA ARG A 207 -2.04 -23.64 -0.75
C ARG A 207 -1.41 -24.56 -1.82
N ALA A 208 -0.78 -23.96 -2.82
CA ALA A 208 -0.12 -24.69 -3.90
C ALA A 208 0.95 -25.64 -3.35
N LYS A 209 1.82 -25.17 -2.46
CA LYS A 209 2.85 -25.99 -1.81
C LYS A 209 2.25 -27.13 -1.00
N ASN A 210 1.22 -26.85 -0.20
CA ASN A 210 0.53 -27.86 0.64
C ASN A 210 -0.14 -28.95 -0.20
N GLU A 211 -0.61 -28.63 -1.42
CA GLU A 211 -1.14 -29.59 -2.39
C GLU A 211 -0.04 -30.27 -3.25
N GLY A 212 1.24 -29.95 -3.00
CA GLY A 212 2.42 -30.55 -3.64
C GLY A 212 2.75 -29.97 -5.02
N TYR A 213 2.25 -28.79 -5.35
CA TYR A 213 2.67 -28.02 -6.54
C TYR A 213 3.98 -27.27 -6.27
N ASN A 214 4.70 -26.92 -7.33
CA ASN A 214 5.97 -26.20 -7.21
C ASN A 214 5.77 -24.70 -7.32
N VAL A 215 6.51 -23.93 -6.51
CA VAL A 215 6.74 -22.49 -6.71
C VAL A 215 8.14 -22.34 -7.30
N ILE A 216 8.22 -22.08 -8.60
CA ILE A 216 9.50 -22.11 -9.34
C ILE A 216 10.12 -20.75 -9.58
N TYR A 217 9.36 -19.67 -9.38
CA TYR A 217 9.88 -18.31 -9.56
C TYR A 217 9.11 -17.28 -8.71
N ARG A 218 9.84 -16.34 -8.11
CA ARG A 218 9.27 -15.20 -7.38
C ARG A 218 9.37 -13.95 -8.26
N LEU A 219 8.24 -13.33 -8.57
CA LEU A 219 8.19 -12.20 -9.49
C LEU A 219 8.75 -10.89 -8.91
N ILE A 220 8.96 -10.84 -7.59
CA ILE A 220 9.69 -9.73 -6.96
C ILE A 220 11.11 -9.56 -7.55
N ASP A 221 11.70 -10.65 -8.06
CA ASP A 221 13.02 -10.68 -8.67
C ASP A 221 13.04 -10.19 -10.14
N LEU A 222 11.89 -9.74 -10.68
CA LEU A 222 11.82 -9.14 -12.01
C LEU A 222 12.30 -7.69 -12.05
N ASP A 223 12.38 -7.03 -10.91
CA ASP A 223 12.73 -5.61 -10.77
C ASP A 223 11.88 -4.69 -11.68
N LEU A 224 10.59 -5.01 -11.78
CA LEU A 224 9.64 -4.22 -12.57
C LEU A 224 9.02 -3.12 -11.68
N PRO A 225 8.93 -1.88 -12.16
CA PRO A 225 8.16 -0.83 -11.48
C PRO A 225 6.71 -1.27 -11.31
N PHE A 226 6.21 -1.28 -10.07
CA PHE A 226 4.85 -1.74 -9.78
C PHE A 226 4.26 -1.04 -8.55
N ILE A 227 2.95 -0.90 -8.52
CA ILE A 227 2.20 -0.44 -7.34
C ILE A 227 1.13 -1.48 -7.05
N TYR A 228 1.36 -2.29 -6.01
CA TYR A 228 0.42 -3.34 -5.62
C TYR A 228 -0.82 -2.80 -4.93
N SER A 229 -0.65 -1.87 -3.98
CA SER A 229 -1.77 -1.16 -3.36
C SER A 229 -1.43 0.31 -3.12
N SER A 230 -2.44 1.14 -3.19
CA SER A 230 -2.33 2.59 -3.06
C SER A 230 -3.57 3.20 -2.42
N VAL A 231 -3.35 4.31 -1.72
CA VAL A 231 -4.40 5.18 -1.20
C VAL A 231 -4.75 6.19 -2.29
N HIS A 232 -6.01 6.21 -2.68
CA HIS A 232 -6.56 7.18 -3.61
C HIS A 232 -7.41 8.18 -2.81
N ALA A 233 -7.40 9.45 -3.22
CA ALA A 233 -8.29 10.49 -2.71
C ALA A 233 -9.10 11.10 -3.86
N SER A 234 -10.35 11.51 -3.59
CA SER A 234 -11.15 12.26 -4.56
C SER A 234 -10.53 13.64 -4.81
N LEU A 235 -10.65 14.17 -6.04
CA LEU A 235 -10.19 15.54 -6.32
C LEU A 235 -10.89 16.57 -5.45
N ARG A 236 -12.12 16.29 -5.02
CA ARG A 236 -12.85 17.14 -4.09
C ARG A 236 -12.16 17.17 -2.72
N SER A 237 -11.83 16.00 -2.15
CA SER A 237 -11.08 15.94 -0.88
C SER A 237 -9.73 16.66 -0.97
N LEU A 238 -9.02 16.52 -2.09
CA LEU A 238 -7.73 17.18 -2.31
C LEU A 238 -7.84 18.72 -2.34
N ARG A 239 -8.94 19.25 -2.88
CA ARG A 239 -9.16 20.72 -2.97
C ARG A 239 -9.75 21.31 -1.72
N GLU A 240 -10.76 20.66 -1.14
CA GLU A 240 -11.60 21.24 -0.08
C GLU A 240 -11.10 20.89 1.33
N LYS A 241 -10.38 19.75 1.48
CA LYS A 241 -9.94 19.21 2.79
C LYS A 241 -8.53 18.61 2.74
N PRO A 242 -7.52 19.33 2.21
CA PRO A 242 -6.16 18.80 2.06
C PRO A 242 -5.53 18.38 3.40
N GLU A 243 -5.90 19.04 4.51
CA GLU A 243 -5.46 18.68 5.86
C GLU A 243 -5.99 17.32 6.32
N VAL A 244 -7.21 16.95 5.91
CA VAL A 244 -7.78 15.60 6.16
C VAL A 244 -7.01 14.55 5.37
N VAL A 245 -6.70 14.83 4.10
CA VAL A 245 -5.88 13.94 3.27
C VAL A 245 -4.50 13.74 3.90
N GLN A 246 -3.88 14.83 4.39
CA GLN A 246 -2.58 14.77 5.08
C GLN A 246 -2.63 13.89 6.34
N ARG A 247 -3.67 14.01 7.16
CA ARG A 247 -3.87 13.19 8.36
C ARG A 247 -4.10 11.71 8.01
N VAL A 248 -4.84 11.40 6.96
CA VAL A 248 -5.02 10.03 6.48
C VAL A 248 -3.68 9.42 6.05
N VAL A 249 -2.87 10.16 5.29
CA VAL A 249 -1.54 9.69 4.86
C VAL A 249 -0.61 9.50 6.06
N ALA A 250 -0.64 10.41 7.06
CA ALA A 250 0.13 10.27 8.30
C ALA A 250 -0.30 9.04 9.12
N ALA A 251 -1.60 8.79 9.24
CA ALA A 251 -2.14 7.61 9.93
C ALA A 251 -1.73 6.30 9.24
N PHE A 252 -1.69 6.27 7.90
CA PHE A 252 -1.16 5.12 7.17
C PHE A 252 0.33 4.88 7.44
N ALA A 253 1.16 5.93 7.51
CA ALA A 253 2.57 5.81 7.85
C ALA A 253 2.77 5.27 9.28
N GLU A 254 2.02 5.79 10.26
CA GLU A 254 2.03 5.24 11.63
C GLU A 254 1.58 3.78 11.66
N THR A 255 0.58 3.44 10.85
CA THR A 255 0.10 2.06 10.76
C THR A 255 1.17 1.11 10.21
N ILE A 256 1.95 1.53 9.22
CA ILE A 256 3.08 0.72 8.72
C ILE A 256 4.05 0.42 9.87
N HIS A 257 4.46 1.44 10.62
CA HIS A 257 5.33 1.25 11.78
C HIS A 257 4.68 0.33 12.84
N PHE A 258 3.38 0.52 13.13
CA PHE A 258 2.65 -0.33 14.08
C PHE A 258 2.62 -1.79 13.62
N VAL A 259 2.33 -2.06 12.36
CA VAL A 259 2.30 -3.39 11.75
C VAL A 259 3.66 -4.08 11.85
N GLU A 260 4.76 -3.37 11.61
CA GLU A 260 6.12 -3.88 11.75
C GLU A 260 6.46 -4.28 13.18
N LYS A 261 5.99 -3.51 14.17
CA LYS A 261 6.25 -3.76 15.59
C LYS A 261 5.29 -4.77 16.22
N ASN A 262 4.16 -5.07 15.56
CA ASN A 262 3.11 -5.93 16.11
C ASN A 262 2.69 -7.02 15.08
N PRO A 263 3.57 -7.97 14.73
CA PRO A 263 3.31 -8.96 13.70
C PRO A 263 2.06 -9.83 13.98
N GLU A 264 1.84 -10.22 15.23
CA GLU A 264 0.68 -11.05 15.63
C GLU A 264 -0.65 -10.29 15.44
N LYS A 265 -0.68 -9.00 15.81
CA LYS A 265 -1.85 -8.15 15.62
C LYS A 265 -2.18 -7.96 14.14
N ALA A 266 -1.16 -7.77 13.32
CA ALA A 266 -1.31 -7.63 11.88
C ALA A 266 -1.79 -8.93 11.21
N GLN A 267 -1.26 -10.10 11.61
CA GLN A 267 -1.74 -11.41 11.16
C GLN A 267 -3.19 -11.65 11.59
N GLY A 268 -3.55 -11.28 12.82
CA GLY A 268 -4.93 -11.34 13.33
C GLY A 268 -5.89 -10.50 12.47
N ALA A 269 -5.50 -9.27 12.09
CA ALA A 269 -6.29 -8.40 11.22
C ALA A 269 -6.46 -9.00 9.81
N ILE A 270 -5.41 -9.58 9.23
CA ILE A 270 -5.50 -10.34 7.96
C ILE A 270 -6.48 -11.51 8.10
N GLY A 271 -6.31 -12.31 9.15
CA GLY A 271 -7.14 -13.52 9.41
C GLY A 271 -8.62 -13.17 9.52
N LYS A 272 -8.94 -12.13 10.28
CA LYS A 272 -10.30 -11.62 10.44
C LYS A 272 -10.90 -11.14 9.11
N ALA A 273 -10.19 -10.28 8.39
CA ALA A 273 -10.67 -9.68 7.15
C ALA A 273 -10.84 -10.72 6.02
N MET A 274 -9.91 -11.65 5.90
CA MET A 274 -9.91 -12.68 4.85
C MET A 274 -10.64 -13.97 5.25
N ARG A 275 -11.10 -14.10 6.51
CA ARG A 275 -11.63 -15.34 7.09
C ARG A 275 -10.65 -16.51 6.96
N LEU A 276 -9.36 -16.21 7.14
CA LEU A 276 -8.25 -17.13 7.00
C LEU A 276 -7.79 -17.58 8.38
N LYS A 277 -7.70 -18.91 8.60
CA LYS A 277 -7.29 -19.52 9.87
C LYS A 277 -5.96 -20.26 9.79
N ASP A 278 -5.45 -20.51 8.59
CA ASP A 278 -4.17 -21.18 8.35
C ASP A 278 -3.03 -20.25 8.79
N GLU A 279 -2.31 -20.65 9.84
CA GLU A 279 -1.23 -19.86 10.45
C GLU A 279 -0.05 -19.64 9.49
N GLU A 280 0.29 -20.63 8.67
CA GLU A 280 1.35 -20.48 7.67
C GLU A 280 0.94 -19.45 6.60
N ALA A 281 -0.28 -19.54 6.10
CA ALA A 281 -0.81 -18.60 5.12
C ALA A 281 -0.88 -17.17 5.69
N LEU A 282 -1.23 -17.00 6.97
CA LEU A 282 -1.19 -15.71 7.68
C LEU A 282 0.22 -15.17 7.79
N ARG A 283 1.18 -16.01 8.23
CA ARG A 283 2.60 -15.65 8.36
C ARG A 283 3.22 -15.29 7.02
N VAL A 284 2.94 -16.04 5.95
CA VAL A 284 3.43 -15.75 4.60
C VAL A 284 2.83 -14.45 4.09
N SER A 285 1.51 -14.25 4.23
CA SER A 285 0.85 -12.99 3.86
C SER A 285 1.46 -11.79 4.58
N TYR A 286 1.65 -11.88 5.89
CA TYR A 286 2.30 -10.83 6.68
C TYR A 286 3.72 -10.54 6.17
N ASN A 287 4.56 -11.56 6.00
CA ASN A 287 5.94 -11.37 5.55
C ASN A 287 6.00 -10.67 4.18
N VAL A 288 5.17 -11.10 3.24
CA VAL A 288 5.14 -10.49 1.91
C VAL A 288 4.63 -9.05 1.97
N PHE A 289 3.45 -8.83 2.56
CA PHE A 289 2.76 -7.54 2.46
C PHE A 289 3.22 -6.51 3.49
N ALA A 290 3.80 -6.92 4.61
CA ALA A 290 4.26 -6.03 5.65
C ALA A 290 5.79 -5.86 5.72
N LYS A 291 6.57 -6.69 4.99
CA LYS A 291 8.04 -6.62 5.03
C LYS A 291 8.71 -6.56 3.66
N GLU A 292 8.32 -7.45 2.72
CA GLU A 292 9.09 -7.62 1.48
C GLU A 292 8.77 -6.57 0.42
N ILE A 293 7.48 -6.20 0.28
CA ILE A 293 7.02 -5.30 -0.78
C ILE A 293 6.63 -3.90 -0.28
N ILE A 294 6.83 -3.63 1.02
CA ILE A 294 6.53 -2.35 1.64
C ILE A 294 7.48 -1.25 1.17
N ASP A 295 6.93 -0.07 0.89
CA ASP A 295 7.65 1.21 0.90
C ASP A 295 7.20 1.99 2.14
N ARG A 296 8.07 2.13 3.13
CA ARG A 296 7.79 2.85 4.37
C ARG A 296 7.51 4.34 4.15
N ARG A 297 8.06 4.92 3.09
CA ARG A 297 7.79 6.30 2.69
C ARG A 297 6.48 6.46 1.94
N MET A 298 5.91 5.36 1.45
CA MET A 298 4.68 5.32 0.67
C MET A 298 4.72 6.20 -0.58
N THR A 299 5.89 6.43 -1.14
CA THR A 299 6.05 7.27 -2.34
C THR A 299 5.39 6.59 -3.54
N VAL A 300 4.59 7.33 -4.29
CA VAL A 300 4.06 6.82 -5.57
C VAL A 300 5.19 6.84 -6.60
N PRO A 301 5.67 5.68 -7.10
CA PRO A 301 6.78 5.63 -8.04
C PRO A 301 6.35 6.11 -9.43
N ARG A 302 6.95 7.21 -9.91
CA ARG A 302 6.65 7.79 -11.24
C ARG A 302 6.78 6.76 -12.37
N ALA A 303 7.83 5.94 -12.34
CA ALA A 303 8.07 4.92 -13.36
C ALA A 303 6.94 3.89 -13.42
N ALA A 304 6.42 3.46 -12.25
CA ALA A 304 5.30 2.50 -12.20
C ALA A 304 3.99 3.10 -12.72
N VAL A 305 3.72 4.39 -12.45
CA VAL A 305 2.55 5.07 -13.02
C VAL A 305 2.69 5.23 -14.53
N ALA A 306 3.88 5.62 -15.03
CA ALA A 306 4.12 5.77 -16.46
C ALA A 306 3.96 4.44 -17.19
N ASP A 307 4.55 3.34 -16.68
CA ASP A 307 4.41 2.00 -17.24
C ASP A 307 2.94 1.55 -17.26
N ALA A 308 2.21 1.77 -16.16
CA ALA A 308 0.80 1.41 -16.08
C ALA A 308 -0.08 2.22 -17.07
N VAL A 309 0.21 3.51 -17.29
CA VAL A 309 -0.49 4.35 -18.30
C VAL A 309 -0.20 3.84 -19.72
N GLU A 310 1.05 3.49 -20.03
CA GLU A 310 1.39 2.91 -21.34
C GLU A 310 0.68 1.58 -21.59
N LEU A 311 0.50 0.76 -20.56
CA LEU A 311 -0.27 -0.48 -20.66
C LEU A 311 -1.75 -0.24 -20.95
N VAL A 312 -2.34 0.77 -20.32
CA VAL A 312 -3.72 1.19 -20.62
C VAL A 312 -3.85 1.63 -22.08
N ARG A 313 -2.88 2.41 -22.57
CA ARG A 313 -2.82 2.86 -23.99
C ARG A 313 -2.64 1.68 -24.95
N ALA A 314 -1.72 0.78 -24.66
CA ALA A 314 -1.48 -0.43 -25.46
C ALA A 314 -2.69 -1.37 -25.50
N GLY A 315 -3.55 -1.34 -24.47
CA GLY A 315 -4.82 -2.03 -24.40
C GLY A 315 -5.95 -1.39 -25.25
N GLY A 316 -5.66 -0.31 -25.99
CA GLY A 316 -6.62 0.39 -26.85
C GLY A 316 -7.49 1.45 -26.14
N THR A 317 -7.22 1.73 -24.86
CA THR A 317 -7.96 2.75 -24.12
C THR A 317 -7.38 4.15 -24.40
N GLN A 318 -8.25 5.11 -24.72
CA GLN A 318 -7.83 6.50 -24.92
C GLN A 318 -7.39 7.14 -23.59
N VAL A 319 -6.09 7.35 -23.43
CA VAL A 319 -5.50 8.03 -22.28
C VAL A 319 -5.71 9.54 -22.41
N ARG A 320 -6.26 10.17 -21.36
CA ARG A 320 -6.54 11.62 -21.29
C ARG A 320 -5.65 12.37 -20.30
N ARG A 321 -5.02 11.66 -19.34
CA ARG A 321 -4.12 12.25 -18.34
C ARG A 321 -2.68 11.81 -18.55
N LYS A 322 -1.76 12.73 -18.31
CA LYS A 322 -0.33 12.42 -18.20
C LYS A 322 -0.07 11.68 -16.89
N PRO A 323 0.98 10.84 -16.80
CA PRO A 323 1.33 10.14 -15.56
C PRO A 323 1.41 11.05 -14.32
N GLU A 324 1.96 12.25 -14.47
CA GLU A 324 2.14 13.22 -13.38
C GLU A 324 0.83 13.80 -12.84
N GLU A 325 -0.25 13.72 -13.59
CA GLU A 325 -1.58 14.19 -13.18
C GLU A 325 -2.36 13.16 -12.36
N ILE A 326 -1.89 11.89 -12.35
CA ILE A 326 -2.57 10.74 -11.74
C ILE A 326 -2.25 10.61 -10.24
N TYR A 327 -1.11 11.15 -9.79
CA TYR A 327 -0.71 11.06 -8.39
C TYR A 327 -0.31 12.42 -7.80
N ASP A 328 -0.20 12.46 -6.46
CA ASP A 328 0.28 13.62 -5.71
C ASP A 328 1.14 13.16 -4.52
N ASN A 329 2.45 13.27 -4.67
CA ASN A 329 3.41 12.92 -3.63
C ASN A 329 3.63 14.05 -2.60
N SER A 330 2.94 15.20 -2.70
CA SER A 330 3.13 16.31 -1.77
C SER A 330 2.84 15.91 -0.33
N PHE A 331 1.83 15.07 -0.11
CA PHE A 331 1.42 14.59 1.22
C PHE A 331 2.50 13.72 1.88
N VAL A 332 3.10 12.77 1.16
CA VAL A 332 4.20 11.95 1.69
C VAL A 332 5.48 12.77 1.86
N ASN A 333 5.76 13.71 0.95
CA ASN A 333 6.89 14.64 1.07
C ASN A 333 6.74 15.57 2.27
N ASN A 334 5.52 15.96 2.65
CA ASN A 334 5.27 16.75 3.85
C ASN A 334 5.59 15.97 5.13
N LEU A 335 5.34 14.65 5.18
CA LEU A 335 5.76 13.81 6.29
C LEU A 335 7.29 13.79 6.46
N GLU A 336 8.02 13.75 5.36
CA GLU A 336 9.48 13.83 5.40
C GLU A 336 9.97 15.21 5.88
N LYS A 337 9.43 16.30 5.29
CA LYS A 337 9.80 17.67 5.61
C LYS A 337 9.50 18.05 7.05
N SER A 338 8.38 17.57 7.61
CA SER A 338 8.01 17.83 9.01
C SER A 338 8.84 17.05 10.04
N GLY A 339 9.69 16.12 9.59
CA GLY A 339 10.43 15.24 10.49
C GLY A 339 9.62 14.06 11.03
N PHE A 340 8.35 13.90 10.62
CA PHE A 340 7.45 12.86 11.07
C PHE A 340 8.04 11.44 10.96
N PHE A 341 8.66 11.13 9.83
CA PHE A 341 9.30 9.82 9.65
C PHE A 341 10.47 9.60 10.61
N LYS A 342 11.29 10.64 10.86
CA LYS A 342 12.41 10.54 11.81
C LYS A 342 11.93 10.27 13.23
N GLU A 343 10.86 10.94 13.64
CA GLU A 343 10.23 10.71 14.94
C GLU A 343 9.67 9.29 15.04
N LEU A 344 8.94 8.85 14.02
CA LEU A 344 8.27 7.55 14.01
C LEU A 344 9.25 6.36 14.03
N TRP A 345 10.38 6.45 13.31
CA TRP A 345 11.41 5.39 13.22
C TRP A 345 12.66 5.64 14.08
N GLY A 346 12.58 6.53 15.08
CA GLY A 346 13.66 6.72 16.06
C GLY A 346 14.89 7.45 15.53
N GLY A 347 14.68 8.44 14.63
CA GLY A 347 15.75 9.28 14.10
C GLY A 347 16.30 8.84 12.74
N GLU A 348 15.99 7.64 12.27
CA GLU A 348 16.33 7.17 10.94
C GLU A 348 15.20 7.42 9.95
N LEU A 349 15.56 7.80 8.71
CA LEU A 349 14.56 7.83 7.62
C LEU A 349 14.25 6.41 7.17
N PRO A 350 12.98 6.04 6.98
CA PRO A 350 12.61 4.73 6.50
C PRO A 350 13.20 4.50 5.10
N LYS A 351 13.77 3.30 4.90
CA LYS A 351 14.28 2.83 3.61
C LYS A 351 13.19 2.16 2.81
#